data_8082c5518edd4cbfa1e3d11eebf69ffa
#
_entry.id   8082c5518edd4cbfa1e3d11eebf69ffa
#
_cell.length_a   1.000
_cell.length_b   1.000
_cell.length_c   1.000
_cell.angle_alpha   90.00
_cell.angle_beta   90.00
_cell.angle_gamma   90.00
#
_symmetry.space_group_name_H-M   'P 1'
#
loop_
_entity.id
_entity.type
_entity.pdbx_description
1 polymer ?
#
loop_
_entity_poly.entity_id
_entity_poly.type
_entity_poly.pdbx_seq_one_letter_code
_entity_poly.pdbx_strand_id
1 'polypeptide(L)'
;MTKRLTTVTTTADRSRRRNLLRLGVAASAAVLALSLTALGSLHGQTAPLQIIPQAQGHSTEKHVNLHVKGPSDTLVAKLTFQPGAETGWHIHPGPVVVVVKSGALVETHSDGCTTLHPTGSVFFESAGEVHNATNRTNGVAEVYATFLSPTGAQPLIPVPDPGRVCRSDGN
;
A
#
# COMPACT_ATOMS: atom_id res chain seq x y z
N MET A 1 34.31 54.13 25.58
CA MET A 1 34.64 54.61 24.22
C MET A 1 33.44 54.23 23.35
N THR A 2 32.51 55.02 23.26
CA THR A 2 32.10 56.20 22.51
C THR A 2 32.06 55.99 20.99
N LYS A 3 30.79 56.17 20.48
CA LYS A 3 30.40 56.75 19.18
C LYS A 3 30.25 55.75 18.01
N ARG A 4 29.28 55.84 17.11
CA ARG A 4 28.33 56.89 16.76
C ARG A 4 27.13 56.32 16.01
N LEU A 5 25.94 56.86 16.28
CA LEU A 5 24.79 56.82 15.39
C LEU A 5 25.08 57.66 14.12
N THR A 6 24.60 57.19 13.01
CA THR A 6 24.42 58.07 11.83
C THR A 6 23.00 57.86 11.31
N THR A 7 22.23 58.89 11.53
CA THR A 7 20.87 59.08 10.99
C THR A 7 21.02 59.64 9.57
N VAL A 8 20.36 59.05 8.60
CA VAL A 8 20.20 59.66 7.28
C VAL A 8 18.73 59.96 7.06
N THR A 9 18.45 61.22 7.01
CA THR A 9 17.15 61.85 6.71
C THR A 9 16.94 61.84 5.21
N THR A 10 15.78 61.38 4.75
CA THR A 10 15.42 61.46 3.35
C THR A 10 14.31 62.45 3.15
N THR A 11 14.55 63.39 2.31
CA THR A 11 13.68 64.46 1.85
C THR A 11 12.52 63.95 1.02
N ALA A 12 11.35 64.47 1.34
CA ALA A 12 10.14 64.33 0.55
C ALA A 12 10.23 65.22 -0.71
N ASP A 13 9.93 64.68 -1.83
CA ASP A 13 9.63 65.46 -3.03
C ASP A 13 8.12 65.45 -3.29
N ARG A 14 7.60 66.67 -3.21
CA ARG A 14 6.24 67.09 -3.41
C ARG A 14 6.19 67.81 -4.76
N SER A 15 5.80 67.15 -5.80
CA SER A 15 5.42 67.87 -6.97
C SER A 15 4.30 67.21 -7.78
N ARG A 16 3.31 67.94 -7.79
CA ARG A 16 2.35 68.37 -8.79
C ARG A 16 1.05 67.60 -8.92
N ARG A 17 0.12 68.13 -8.15
CA ARG A 17 -1.26 68.26 -8.61
C ARG A 17 -1.29 69.19 -9.87
N ARG A 18 -1.97 68.72 -10.88
CA ARG A 18 -2.81 69.59 -11.84
C ARG A 18 -2.99 68.80 -13.13
N ASN A 19 -4.21 68.39 -13.38
CA ASN A 19 -5.01 68.83 -14.51
C ASN A 19 -6.24 67.95 -14.60
N LEU A 20 -7.35 68.53 -14.14
CA LEU A 20 -8.40 69.06 -14.94
C LEU A 20 -9.25 68.07 -15.72
N LEU A 21 -10.45 68.01 -15.13
CA LEU A 21 -11.70 67.70 -15.82
C LEU A 21 -11.63 67.81 -17.34
N ARG A 22 -11.96 66.79 -18.05
CA ARG A 22 -12.68 66.88 -19.32
C ARG A 22 -13.82 65.87 -19.27
N LEU A 23 -15.04 66.52 -19.23
CA LEU A 23 -16.26 65.81 -19.55
C LEU A 23 -16.15 65.26 -20.98
N GLY A 24 -16.43 64.03 -21.14
CA GLY A 24 -16.67 63.37 -22.41
C GLY A 24 -17.87 62.49 -22.26
N VAL A 25 -19.03 63.00 -22.60
CA VAL A 25 -20.23 62.21 -22.79
C VAL A 25 -19.99 61.33 -24.03
N ALA A 26 -19.94 60.05 -23.91
CA ALA A 26 -20.00 59.20 -25.05
C ALA A 26 -20.81 57.92 -24.72
N ALA A 27 -21.98 57.95 -25.31
CA ALA A 27 -22.75 56.84 -25.84
C ALA A 27 -22.74 55.48 -25.07
N SER A 28 -23.84 55.26 -24.40
CA SER A 28 -24.31 53.96 -23.97
C SER A 28 -24.54 53.05 -25.18
N ALA A 29 -23.60 52.24 -25.54
CA ALA A 29 -23.83 51.07 -26.37
C ALA A 29 -24.10 49.90 -25.42
N ALA A 30 -25.36 49.61 -25.19
CA ALA A 30 -25.80 48.40 -24.53
C ALA A 30 -25.47 47.22 -25.45
N VAL A 31 -24.32 46.61 -25.21
CA VAL A 31 -24.04 45.26 -25.72
C VAL A 31 -24.80 44.29 -24.86
N LEU A 32 -25.95 43.90 -25.37
CA LEU A 32 -26.71 42.78 -24.87
C LEU A 32 -25.88 41.51 -25.19
N ALA A 33 -24.95 41.19 -24.32
CA ALA A 33 -24.28 39.89 -24.40
C ALA A 33 -25.33 38.82 -24.09
N LEU A 34 -25.85 38.19 -25.15
CA LEU A 34 -26.54 36.92 -25.04
C LEU A 34 -25.57 35.93 -24.40
N SER A 35 -25.66 35.75 -23.10
CA SER A 35 -25.05 34.61 -22.43
C SER A 35 -25.80 33.36 -22.89
N LEU A 36 -25.36 32.78 -24.01
CA LEU A 36 -25.61 31.38 -24.27
C LEU A 36 -24.99 30.62 -23.12
N THR A 37 -25.77 30.36 -22.09
CA THR A 37 -25.48 29.30 -21.17
C THR A 37 -25.51 28.03 -22.01
N ALA A 38 -24.34 27.59 -22.46
CA ALA A 38 -24.16 26.24 -22.91
C ALA A 38 -24.60 25.36 -21.72
N LEU A 39 -25.80 24.79 -21.83
CA LEU A 39 -26.11 23.58 -21.06
C LEU A 39 -25.09 22.55 -21.50
N GLY A 40 -23.91 22.62 -20.95
CA GLY A 40 -22.95 21.54 -21.02
C GLY A 40 -23.64 20.33 -20.45
N SER A 41 -23.93 19.37 -21.30
CA SER A 41 -24.39 18.06 -20.90
C SER A 41 -23.48 17.61 -19.77
N LEU A 42 -24.01 17.53 -18.55
CA LEU A 42 -23.39 16.80 -17.45
C LEU A 42 -23.36 15.33 -17.85
N HIS A 43 -22.46 15.01 -18.79
CA HIS A 43 -22.02 13.65 -18.93
C HIS A 43 -21.32 13.38 -17.60
N GLY A 44 -21.98 12.58 -16.77
CA GLY A 44 -21.39 12.15 -15.51
C GLY A 44 -20.02 11.55 -15.80
N GLN A 45 -18.99 12.33 -15.57
CA GLN A 45 -17.62 11.85 -15.61
C GLN A 45 -17.51 10.88 -14.44
N THR A 46 -17.58 9.58 -14.73
CA THR A 46 -17.20 8.57 -13.75
C THR A 46 -15.77 8.87 -13.35
N ALA A 47 -15.53 9.04 -12.05
CA ALA A 47 -14.20 9.25 -11.55
C ALA A 47 -13.29 8.09 -12.09
N PRO A 48 -12.08 8.41 -12.58
CA PRO A 48 -11.20 7.39 -13.15
C PRO A 48 -10.89 6.34 -12.09
N LEU A 49 -10.94 5.06 -12.47
CA LEU A 49 -10.52 3.96 -11.63
C LEU A 49 -9.03 4.14 -11.27
N GLN A 50 -8.72 4.17 -9.98
CA GLN A 50 -7.35 4.14 -9.47
C GLN A 50 -7.03 2.74 -8.96
N ILE A 51 -5.92 2.17 -9.44
CA ILE A 51 -5.40 0.89 -8.97
C ILE A 51 -4.13 1.17 -8.17
N ILE A 52 -4.17 0.89 -6.87
CA ILE A 52 -3.03 1.06 -5.96
C ILE A 52 -2.62 -0.32 -5.46
N PRO A 53 -1.61 -0.96 -6.08
CA PRO A 53 -1.13 -2.26 -5.62
C PRO A 53 -0.61 -2.18 -4.19
N GLN A 54 -1.06 -3.07 -3.30
CA GLN A 54 -0.57 -3.16 -1.93
C GLN A 54 0.68 -4.04 -1.84
N ALA A 55 0.70 -5.10 -2.63
CA ALA A 55 1.85 -5.97 -2.83
C ALA A 55 1.76 -6.61 -4.21
N GLN A 56 2.89 -6.96 -4.77
CA GLN A 56 3.01 -7.68 -6.03
C GLN A 56 4.23 -8.59 -5.95
N GLY A 57 4.12 -9.77 -6.55
CA GLY A 57 5.20 -10.73 -6.58
C GLY A 57 5.02 -11.74 -7.70
N HIS A 58 5.94 -12.70 -7.75
CA HIS A 58 5.98 -13.77 -8.72
C HIS A 58 6.12 -15.12 -8.01
N SER A 59 5.36 -16.11 -8.46
CA SER A 59 5.51 -17.50 -8.03
C SER A 59 6.28 -18.30 -9.07
N THR A 60 7.16 -19.15 -8.62
CA THR A 60 7.87 -20.12 -9.46
C THR A 60 7.23 -21.51 -9.45
N GLU A 61 6.11 -21.65 -8.76
CA GLU A 61 5.39 -22.92 -8.70
C GLU A 61 4.81 -23.29 -10.06
N LYS A 62 5.02 -24.54 -10.45
CA LYS A 62 4.56 -25.05 -11.76
C LYS A 62 3.05 -25.26 -11.81
N HIS A 63 2.46 -25.57 -10.67
CA HIS A 63 1.03 -25.83 -10.53
C HIS A 63 0.52 -25.19 -9.25
N VAL A 64 -0.46 -24.34 -9.37
CA VAL A 64 -1.19 -23.75 -8.24
C VAL A 64 -2.61 -24.27 -8.26
N ASN A 65 -3.02 -24.92 -7.18
CA ASN A 65 -4.39 -25.40 -7.01
C ASN A 65 -4.97 -24.85 -5.71
N LEU A 66 -5.80 -23.82 -5.83
CA LEU A 66 -6.50 -23.22 -4.69
C LEU A 66 -7.93 -23.79 -4.65
N HIS A 67 -8.10 -24.84 -3.85
CA HIS A 67 -9.41 -25.46 -3.69
C HIS A 67 -10.07 -25.01 -2.40
N VAL A 68 -11.19 -24.28 -2.54
CA VAL A 68 -12.04 -23.87 -1.43
C VAL A 68 -13.34 -24.63 -1.50
N LYS A 69 -13.67 -25.38 -0.45
CA LYS A 69 -14.88 -26.21 -0.40
C LYS A 69 -15.98 -25.52 0.39
N GLY A 70 -17.12 -25.32 -0.27
CA GLY A 70 -18.33 -24.78 0.35
C GLY A 70 -18.29 -23.27 0.60
N PRO A 71 -19.20 -22.75 1.43
CA PRO A 71 -19.18 -21.37 1.86
C PRO A 71 -17.86 -21.03 2.57
N SER A 72 -17.28 -19.86 2.27
CA SER A 72 -15.97 -19.48 2.76
C SER A 72 -15.89 -18.01 3.08
N ASP A 73 -15.03 -17.68 4.03
CA ASP A 73 -14.63 -16.31 4.34
C ASP A 73 -13.26 -16.02 3.72
N THR A 74 -13.09 -14.79 3.25
CA THR A 74 -11.80 -14.33 2.73
C THR A 74 -11.27 -13.24 3.63
N LEU A 75 -10.08 -13.45 4.20
CA LEU A 75 -9.34 -12.46 4.97
C LEU A 75 -8.10 -12.05 4.19
N VAL A 76 -7.94 -10.75 3.95
CA VAL A 76 -6.68 -10.19 3.43
C VAL A 76 -6.01 -9.41 4.55
N ALA A 77 -4.83 -9.84 4.95
CA ALA A 77 -4.10 -9.25 6.05
C ALA A 77 -2.68 -8.83 5.64
N LYS A 78 -2.24 -7.70 6.19
CA LYS A 78 -0.82 -7.35 6.21
C LYS A 78 -0.21 -7.87 7.50
N LEU A 79 0.84 -8.67 7.39
CA LEU A 79 1.62 -9.16 8.52
C LEU A 79 2.98 -8.46 8.51
N THR A 80 3.42 -8.06 9.70
CA THR A 80 4.72 -7.40 9.89
C THR A 80 5.53 -8.24 10.87
N PHE A 81 6.62 -8.80 10.37
CA PHE A 81 7.53 -9.63 11.16
C PHE A 81 8.76 -8.81 11.55
N GLN A 82 8.93 -8.53 12.83
CA GLN A 82 10.17 -7.98 13.36
C GLN A 82 11.30 -9.02 13.20
N PRO A 83 12.59 -8.61 13.27
CA PRO A 83 13.68 -9.56 13.30
C PRO A 83 13.47 -10.66 14.37
N GLY A 84 13.54 -11.92 14.00
CA GLY A 84 13.30 -13.06 14.86
C GLY A 84 11.84 -13.41 15.14
N ALA A 85 10.88 -12.61 14.64
CA ALA A 85 9.46 -12.94 14.79
C ALA A 85 9.08 -14.17 13.97
N GLU A 86 8.16 -14.96 14.51
CA GLU A 86 7.64 -16.17 13.87
C GLU A 86 6.13 -16.34 14.11
N THR A 87 5.48 -17.09 13.25
CA THR A 87 4.05 -17.45 13.41
C THR A 87 3.83 -18.54 14.48
N GLY A 88 4.87 -19.30 14.82
CA GLY A 88 4.74 -20.58 15.49
C GLY A 88 4.20 -21.66 14.54
N TRP A 89 4.28 -22.93 14.98
CA TRP A 89 3.76 -24.06 14.22
C TRP A 89 2.24 -24.02 14.15
N HIS A 90 1.71 -24.07 12.94
CA HIS A 90 0.27 -23.97 12.71
C HIS A 90 -0.16 -24.65 11.41
N ILE A 91 -1.46 -24.69 11.20
CA ILE A 91 -2.12 -25.07 9.96
C ILE A 91 -3.15 -24.01 9.59
N HIS A 92 -3.54 -23.99 8.32
CA HIS A 92 -4.69 -23.22 7.83
C HIS A 92 -5.84 -24.18 7.48
N PRO A 93 -7.11 -23.83 7.79
CA PRO A 93 -8.27 -24.68 7.43
C PRO A 93 -8.62 -24.59 5.94
N GLY A 94 -8.04 -23.67 5.22
CA GLY A 94 -8.15 -23.46 3.77
C GLY A 94 -6.86 -22.94 3.19
N PRO A 95 -6.74 -22.80 1.87
CA PRO A 95 -5.50 -22.35 1.25
C PRO A 95 -5.19 -20.88 1.55
N VAL A 96 -3.91 -20.55 1.55
CA VAL A 96 -3.43 -19.18 1.72
C VAL A 96 -2.54 -18.77 0.54
N VAL A 97 -2.69 -17.54 0.09
CA VAL A 97 -1.78 -16.90 -0.87
C VAL A 97 -0.97 -15.87 -0.14
N VAL A 98 0.35 -15.98 -0.17
CA VAL A 98 1.26 -15.05 0.50
C VAL A 98 2.11 -14.31 -0.52
N VAL A 99 2.18 -12.97 -0.38
CA VAL A 99 3.02 -12.08 -1.19
C VAL A 99 4.03 -11.40 -0.29
N VAL A 100 5.32 -11.64 -0.48
CA VAL A 100 6.39 -10.96 0.27
C VAL A 100 6.64 -9.59 -0.32
N LYS A 101 6.16 -8.56 0.36
CA LYS A 101 6.30 -7.16 -0.08
C LYS A 101 7.72 -6.63 0.15
N SER A 102 8.30 -6.95 1.31
CA SER A 102 9.66 -6.52 1.68
C SER A 102 10.28 -7.47 2.69
N GLY A 103 11.62 -7.49 2.75
CA GLY A 103 12.36 -8.41 3.60
C GLY A 103 12.37 -9.84 3.04
N ALA A 104 12.41 -10.82 3.92
CA ALA A 104 12.31 -12.22 3.55
C ALA A 104 11.71 -13.05 4.70
N LEU A 105 11.03 -14.13 4.37
CA LEU A 105 10.59 -15.15 5.32
C LEU A 105 11.28 -16.47 5.02
N VAL A 106 11.52 -17.24 6.06
CA VAL A 106 11.90 -18.66 5.98
C VAL A 106 10.69 -19.46 6.45
N GLU A 107 10.11 -20.22 5.56
CA GLU A 107 9.08 -21.20 5.89
C GLU A 107 9.74 -22.51 6.25
N THR A 108 9.36 -23.09 7.37
CA THR A 108 9.80 -24.43 7.82
C THR A 108 8.61 -25.37 7.73
N HIS A 109 8.77 -26.44 6.98
CA HIS A 109 7.74 -27.45 6.76
C HIS A 109 7.76 -28.53 7.82
N SER A 110 6.73 -29.37 7.88
CA SER A 110 6.56 -30.43 8.87
C SER A 110 7.66 -31.49 8.86
N ASP A 111 8.42 -31.63 7.79
CA ASP A 111 9.58 -32.50 7.65
C ASP A 111 10.89 -31.88 8.17
N GLY A 112 10.82 -30.62 8.63
CA GLY A 112 11.95 -29.81 9.09
C GLY A 112 12.72 -29.11 7.97
N CYS A 113 12.35 -29.29 6.72
CA CYS A 113 12.98 -28.60 5.59
C CYS A 113 12.48 -27.16 5.49
N THR A 114 13.30 -26.29 4.93
CA THR A 114 13.00 -24.86 4.87
C THR A 114 13.02 -24.35 3.44
N THR A 115 12.13 -23.40 3.19
CA THR A 115 12.09 -22.62 1.94
C THR A 115 12.28 -21.15 2.25
N LEU A 116 13.16 -20.47 1.51
CA LEU A 116 13.37 -19.03 1.63
C LEU A 116 12.47 -18.30 0.63
N HIS A 117 11.69 -17.35 1.13
CA HIS A 117 10.84 -16.49 0.34
C HIS A 117 11.34 -15.04 0.42
N PRO A 118 12.15 -14.55 -0.53
CA PRO A 118 12.63 -13.17 -0.56
C PRO A 118 11.54 -12.19 -1.01
N THR A 119 11.84 -10.89 -0.92
CA THR A 119 11.02 -9.83 -1.48
C THR A 119 10.60 -10.12 -2.91
N GLY A 120 9.31 -9.97 -3.20
CA GLY A 120 8.72 -10.23 -4.51
C GLY A 120 8.32 -11.69 -4.74
N SER A 121 8.52 -12.59 -3.75
CA SER A 121 7.99 -13.96 -3.83
C SER A 121 6.48 -13.98 -3.65
N VAL A 122 5.83 -14.90 -4.35
CA VAL A 122 4.48 -15.38 -4.06
C VAL A 122 4.55 -16.87 -3.84
N PHE A 123 4.00 -17.34 -2.74
CA PHE A 123 3.90 -18.74 -2.41
C PHE A 123 2.51 -19.09 -1.88
N PHE A 124 2.22 -20.37 -1.82
CA PHE A 124 0.90 -20.89 -1.51
C PHE A 124 1.01 -21.94 -0.42
N GLU A 125 0.18 -21.81 0.60
CA GLU A 125 0.10 -22.75 1.72
C GLU A 125 -1.18 -23.56 1.56
N SER A 126 -1.05 -24.89 1.60
CA SER A 126 -2.18 -25.79 1.43
C SER A 126 -2.99 -25.92 2.72
N ALA A 127 -4.28 -26.18 2.59
CA ALA A 127 -5.11 -26.47 3.75
C ALA A 127 -4.57 -27.70 4.52
N GLY A 128 -4.42 -27.56 5.84
CA GLY A 128 -3.93 -28.63 6.73
C GLY A 128 -2.42 -28.87 6.70
N GLU A 129 -1.66 -28.14 5.90
CA GLU A 129 -0.20 -28.22 5.90
C GLU A 129 0.39 -27.62 7.17
N VAL A 130 1.24 -28.40 7.87
CA VAL A 130 1.88 -27.95 9.10
C VAL A 130 3.18 -27.21 8.77
N HIS A 131 3.27 -25.96 9.16
CA HIS A 131 4.43 -25.13 8.88
C HIS A 131 4.63 -24.03 9.93
N ASN A 132 5.78 -23.33 9.86
CA ASN A 132 6.12 -22.16 10.65
C ASN A 132 6.88 -21.16 9.77
N ALA A 133 6.43 -19.93 9.72
CA ALA A 133 7.09 -18.83 9.00
C ALA A 133 7.87 -17.94 9.97
N THR A 134 9.15 -17.70 9.67
CA THR A 134 10.07 -16.96 10.54
C THR A 134 10.79 -15.86 9.75
N ASN A 135 10.93 -14.67 10.32
CA ASN A 135 11.86 -13.65 9.82
C ASN A 135 13.26 -13.89 10.43
N ARG A 136 14.15 -14.54 9.69
CA ARG A 136 15.54 -14.78 10.10
C ARG A 136 16.50 -13.67 9.67
N THR A 137 15.99 -12.53 9.18
CA THR A 137 16.78 -11.37 8.77
C THR A 137 16.96 -10.39 9.92
N ASN A 138 17.86 -9.41 9.75
CA ASN A 138 18.07 -8.31 10.71
C ASN A 138 17.12 -7.13 10.45
N GLY A 139 16.29 -7.19 9.43
CA GLY A 139 15.32 -6.16 9.06
C GLY A 139 13.87 -6.63 9.23
N VAL A 140 12.95 -5.70 9.12
CA VAL A 140 11.51 -6.00 9.14
C VAL A 140 11.10 -6.67 7.83
N ALA A 141 10.29 -7.73 7.90
CA ALA A 141 9.63 -8.31 6.75
C ALA A 141 8.13 -7.96 6.77
N GLU A 142 7.59 -7.57 5.62
CA GLU A 142 6.17 -7.32 5.42
C GLU A 142 5.63 -8.26 4.36
N VAL A 143 4.52 -8.92 4.67
CA VAL A 143 3.80 -9.77 3.72
C VAL A 143 2.32 -9.42 3.69
N TYR A 144 1.69 -9.71 2.58
CA TYR A 144 0.23 -9.72 2.45
C TYR A 144 -0.21 -11.15 2.26
N ALA A 145 -1.06 -11.62 3.15
CA ALA A 145 -1.63 -12.96 3.12
C ALA A 145 -3.13 -12.90 2.85
N THR A 146 -3.59 -13.73 1.94
CA THR A 146 -5.01 -13.91 1.63
C THR A 146 -5.41 -15.31 2.07
N PHE A 147 -6.18 -15.38 3.13
CA PHE A 147 -6.72 -16.63 3.70
C PHE A 147 -8.08 -16.92 3.08
N LEU A 148 -8.27 -18.13 2.59
CA LEU A 148 -9.54 -18.61 2.03
C LEU A 148 -10.05 -19.76 2.93
N SER A 149 -10.74 -19.41 4.00
CA SER A 149 -11.12 -20.37 5.05
C SER A 149 -12.60 -20.74 4.98
N PRO A 150 -13.01 -21.93 5.41
CA PRO A 150 -14.43 -22.23 5.64
C PRO A 150 -15.05 -21.18 6.55
N THR A 151 -16.33 -20.82 6.31
CA THR A 151 -17.03 -19.78 7.05
C THR A 151 -16.94 -20.01 8.57
N GLY A 152 -16.51 -18.98 9.30
CA GLY A 152 -16.37 -18.99 10.76
C GLY A 152 -15.11 -19.70 11.29
N ALA A 153 -14.27 -20.26 10.42
CA ALA A 153 -13.03 -20.88 10.85
C ALA A 153 -11.95 -19.85 11.20
N GLN A 154 -11.13 -20.15 12.19
CA GLN A 154 -9.94 -19.35 12.51
C GLN A 154 -8.95 -19.46 11.35
N PRO A 155 -8.35 -18.34 10.88
CA PRO A 155 -7.43 -18.39 9.75
C PRO A 155 -6.13 -19.14 10.04
N LEU A 156 -5.76 -19.25 11.32
CA LEU A 156 -4.55 -19.93 11.80
C LEU A 156 -4.90 -20.78 13.02
N ILE A 157 -4.54 -22.06 13.00
CA ILE A 157 -4.80 -23.03 14.07
C ILE A 157 -3.45 -23.51 14.58
N PRO A 158 -3.02 -23.16 15.81
CA PRO A 158 -1.75 -23.63 16.38
C PRO A 158 -1.70 -25.14 16.50
N VAL A 159 -0.54 -25.72 16.23
CA VAL A 159 -0.25 -27.15 16.41
C VAL A 159 1.09 -27.31 17.12
N PRO A 160 1.37 -28.48 17.73
CA PRO A 160 2.69 -28.77 18.29
C PRO A 160 3.79 -28.77 17.22
N ASP A 161 5.01 -28.43 17.62
CA ASP A 161 6.21 -28.61 16.80
C ASP A 161 6.35 -30.08 16.40
N PRO A 162 6.46 -30.42 15.11
CA PRO A 162 6.69 -31.79 14.66
C PRO A 162 8.00 -32.42 15.12
N GLY A 163 8.96 -31.59 15.58
CA GLY A 163 10.26 -32.07 16.09
C GLY A 163 11.12 -32.75 15.05
N ARG A 164 10.91 -32.51 13.77
CA ARG A 164 11.64 -33.12 12.66
C ARG A 164 12.80 -32.24 12.19
N VAL A 165 13.82 -32.89 11.70
CA VAL A 165 14.99 -32.26 11.07
C VAL A 165 14.99 -32.66 9.61
N CYS A 166 15.18 -31.67 8.73
CA CYS A 166 15.30 -31.95 7.30
C CYS A 166 16.36 -32.99 7.03
N ARG A 167 15.97 -34.11 6.43
CA ARG A 167 16.88 -35.11 5.94
C ARG A 167 17.11 -34.84 4.47
N SER A 168 18.31 -34.44 4.10
CA SER A 168 18.73 -34.56 2.71
C SER A 168 18.81 -36.06 2.42
N ASP A 169 17.81 -36.61 1.72
CA ASP A 169 17.92 -37.92 1.17
C ASP A 169 19.16 -37.90 0.26
N GLY A 170 20.25 -38.37 0.78
CA GLY A 170 21.49 -38.50 0.03
C GLY A 170 21.25 -39.44 -1.15
N ASN A 171 21.20 -38.88 -2.33
CA ASN A 171 21.28 -39.61 -3.59
C ASN A 171 22.70 -39.47 -4.13
#